data_da52e51a9425ce0866aba68a7bd723dc
#
_entry.id   da52e51a9425ce0866aba68a7bd723dc
#
_cell.length_a   1.000
_cell.length_b   1.000
_cell.length_c   1.000
_cell.angle_alpha   90.00
_cell.angle_beta   90.00
_cell.angle_gamma   90.00
#
_symmetry.space_group_name_H-M   'P 1'
#
loop_
_entity.id
_entity.type
_entity.pdbx_description
1 polymer ?
#
loop_
_entity_poly.entity_id
_entity_poly.type
_entity_poly.pdbx_seq_one_letter_code
_entity_poly.pdbx_strand_id
1 'polypeptide(L)'
;MMGLNDIQYLYEFLFWFVTFFILKKVWHKPEVRLIYGYSVAVFNFIAVFFFSLSSIRGNLNFTDAFAFGFLHTMVAVVMLTLVHLSKKIENKP
;
A
#
# COMPACT_ATOMS: atom_id res chain seq x y z
N MET A 1 7.71 -22.46 15.00
CA MET A 1 7.48 -22.60 13.55
C MET A 1 6.52 -21.51 13.09
N MET A 2 6.85 -20.84 12.00
CA MET A 2 6.01 -19.77 11.45
C MET A 2 4.78 -20.35 10.76
N GLY A 3 3.59 -19.83 11.10
CA GLY A 3 2.37 -20.16 10.40
C GLY A 3 2.22 -19.36 9.12
N LEU A 4 1.17 -19.67 8.33
CA LEU A 4 0.88 -18.92 7.11
C LEU A 4 0.62 -17.44 7.39
N ASN A 5 -0.03 -17.12 8.52
CA ASN A 5 -0.30 -15.73 8.88
C ASN A 5 1.00 -14.98 9.20
N ASP A 6 1.97 -15.63 9.83
CA ASP A 6 3.25 -15.02 10.13
C ASP A 6 4.01 -14.70 8.85
N ILE A 7 3.95 -15.60 7.87
CA ILE A 7 4.56 -15.39 6.56
C ILE A 7 3.89 -14.20 5.86
N GLN A 8 2.56 -14.10 5.97
CA GLN A 8 1.82 -12.98 5.37
C GLN A 8 2.21 -11.65 5.99
N TYR A 9 2.35 -11.60 7.33
CA TYR A 9 2.78 -10.38 8.00
C TYR A 9 4.19 -9.98 7.59
N LEU A 10 5.09 -10.96 7.45
CA LEU A 10 6.44 -10.69 6.97
C LEU A 10 6.40 -10.12 5.55
N TYR A 11 5.58 -10.71 4.69
CA TYR A 11 5.39 -10.22 3.32
C TYR A 11 4.88 -8.79 3.30
N GLU A 12 3.91 -8.46 4.16
CA GLU A 12 3.37 -7.11 4.25
C GLU A 12 4.44 -6.11 4.67
N PHE A 13 5.30 -6.49 5.62
CA PHE A 13 6.41 -5.65 6.05
C PHE A 13 7.38 -5.38 4.92
N LEU A 14 7.77 -6.44 4.18
CA LEU A 14 8.67 -6.30 3.04
C LEU A 14 8.03 -5.44 1.95
N PHE A 15 6.74 -5.61 1.71
CA PHE A 15 5.99 -4.83 0.73
C PHE A 15 6.05 -3.33 1.09
N TRP A 16 5.81 -3.00 2.33
CA TRP A 16 5.90 -1.63 2.82
C TRP A 16 7.28 -1.05 2.55
N PHE A 17 8.30 -1.77 2.95
CA PHE A 17 9.68 -1.33 2.85
C PHE A 17 10.06 -1.07 1.38
N VAL A 18 9.77 -2.04 0.51
CA VAL A 18 10.10 -1.94 -0.92
C VAL A 18 9.33 -0.80 -1.57
N THR A 19 8.04 -0.67 -1.25
CA THR A 19 7.19 0.37 -1.82
C THR A 19 7.76 1.76 -1.57
N PHE A 20 8.11 2.06 -0.33
CA PHE A 20 8.63 3.39 0.01
C PHE A 20 10.08 3.57 -0.41
N PHE A 21 10.85 2.49 -0.50
CA PHE A 21 12.19 2.54 -1.05
C PHE A 21 12.17 2.96 -2.54
N ILE A 22 11.26 2.38 -3.32
CA ILE A 22 11.10 2.75 -4.73
C ILE A 22 10.61 4.18 -4.85
N LEU A 23 9.67 4.60 -4.00
CA LEU A 23 9.20 5.98 -4.00
C LEU A 23 10.35 6.96 -3.79
N LYS A 24 11.25 6.65 -2.85
CA LYS A 24 12.42 7.47 -2.60
C LYS A 24 13.28 7.59 -3.86
N LYS A 25 13.46 6.49 -4.59
CA LYS A 25 14.28 6.48 -5.80
C LYS A 25 13.65 7.30 -6.94
N VAL A 26 12.34 7.28 -7.07
CA VAL A 26 11.65 7.99 -8.16
C VAL A 26 11.22 9.40 -7.74
N TRP A 27 11.55 9.81 -6.53
CA TRP A 27 11.07 11.08 -5.98
C TRP A 27 11.49 12.28 -6.82
N HIS A 28 12.65 12.21 -7.44
CA HIS A 28 13.20 13.33 -8.23
C HIS A 28 12.54 13.50 -9.60
N LYS A 29 11.72 12.54 -10.02
CA LYS A 29 11.04 12.59 -11.32
C LYS A 29 9.54 12.77 -11.09
N PRO A 30 9.02 14.02 -11.20
CA PRO A 30 7.63 14.29 -10.83
C PRO A 30 6.60 13.41 -11.54
N GLU A 31 6.79 13.18 -12.85
CA GLU A 31 5.83 12.36 -13.61
C GLU A 31 5.85 10.91 -13.15
N VAL A 32 7.04 10.34 -12.98
CA VAL A 32 7.19 8.95 -12.52
C VAL A 32 6.65 8.82 -11.10
N ARG A 33 6.95 9.77 -10.25
CA ARG A 33 6.46 9.78 -8.86
C ARG A 33 4.94 9.75 -8.82
N LEU A 34 4.29 10.56 -9.65
CA LEU A 34 2.84 10.65 -9.68
C LEU A 34 2.22 9.33 -10.17
N ILE A 35 2.73 8.80 -11.27
CA ILE A 35 2.26 7.53 -11.82
C ILE A 35 2.46 6.40 -10.81
N TYR A 36 3.65 6.34 -10.21
CA TYR A 36 3.96 5.32 -9.22
C TYR A 36 3.00 5.41 -8.02
N GLY A 37 2.79 6.61 -7.51
CA GLY A 37 1.91 6.82 -6.35
C GLY A 37 0.48 6.36 -6.61
N TYR A 38 -0.09 6.74 -7.75
CA TYR A 38 -1.44 6.32 -8.10
C TYR A 38 -1.51 4.83 -8.36
N SER A 39 -0.51 4.26 -9.03
CA SER A 39 -0.48 2.82 -9.30
C SER A 39 -0.43 2.01 -8.01
N VAL A 40 0.39 2.43 -7.05
CA VAL A 40 0.48 1.77 -5.75
C VAL A 40 -0.85 1.89 -5.00
N ALA A 41 -1.48 3.06 -5.03
CA ALA A 41 -2.76 3.26 -4.35
C ALA A 41 -3.84 2.34 -4.94
N VAL A 42 -3.93 2.27 -6.25
CA VAL A 42 -4.91 1.38 -6.92
C VAL A 42 -4.63 -0.07 -6.56
N PHE A 43 -3.38 -0.50 -6.62
CA PHE A 43 -3.01 -1.86 -6.24
C PHE A 43 -3.44 -2.19 -4.82
N ASN A 44 -3.23 -1.28 -3.89
CA ASN A 44 -3.58 -1.49 -2.49
C ASN A 44 -5.09 -1.55 -2.27
N PHE A 45 -5.87 -0.73 -2.99
CA PHE A 45 -7.33 -0.81 -2.91
C PHE A 45 -7.86 -2.14 -3.47
N ILE A 46 -7.24 -2.64 -4.53
CA ILE A 46 -7.59 -3.97 -5.07
C ILE A 46 -7.26 -5.04 -4.03
N ALA A 47 -6.12 -4.94 -3.35
CA ALA A 47 -5.74 -5.88 -2.30
C ALA A 47 -6.76 -5.89 -1.15
N VAL A 48 -7.22 -4.70 -0.73
CA VAL A 48 -8.25 -4.58 0.31
C VAL A 48 -9.52 -5.33 -0.12
N PHE A 49 -9.93 -5.16 -1.37
CA PHE A 49 -11.09 -5.84 -1.91
C PHE A 49 -10.94 -7.35 -1.84
N PHE A 50 -9.76 -7.88 -2.23
CA PHE A 50 -9.51 -9.32 -2.18
C PHE A 50 -9.51 -9.86 -0.76
N PHE A 51 -8.91 -9.14 0.19
CA PHE A 51 -8.92 -9.56 1.59
C PHE A 51 -10.35 -9.58 2.14
N SER A 52 -11.17 -8.60 1.78
CA SER A 52 -12.57 -8.55 2.19
C SER A 52 -13.35 -9.74 1.65
N LEU A 53 -13.17 -10.06 0.36
CA LEU A 53 -13.83 -11.22 -0.25
C LEU A 53 -13.39 -12.52 0.41
N SER A 54 -12.09 -12.66 0.71
CA SER A 54 -11.58 -13.86 1.37
C SER A 54 -12.20 -14.04 2.74
N SER A 55 -12.41 -12.95 3.47
CA SER A 55 -13.07 -13.01 4.77
C SER A 55 -14.54 -13.45 4.64
N ILE A 56 -15.26 -12.89 3.67
CA ILE A 56 -16.68 -13.22 3.43
C ILE A 56 -16.81 -14.70 3.05
N ARG A 57 -15.87 -15.22 2.26
CA ARG A 57 -15.88 -16.63 1.84
C ARG A 57 -15.41 -17.58 2.93
N GLY A 58 -14.95 -17.07 4.06
CA GLY A 58 -14.47 -17.90 5.17
C GLY A 58 -13.06 -18.41 5.01
N ASN A 59 -12.33 -17.97 3.99
CA ASN A 59 -10.94 -18.40 3.77
C ASN A 59 -9.95 -17.66 4.65
N LEU A 60 -10.35 -16.55 5.23
CA LEU A 60 -9.48 -15.72 6.06
C LEU A 60 -10.28 -15.22 7.25
N ASN A 61 -9.67 -15.24 8.44
CA ASN A 61 -10.31 -14.73 9.64
C ASN A 61 -10.59 -13.23 9.50
N PHE A 62 -11.71 -12.78 10.08
CA PHE A 62 -12.06 -11.37 10.05
C PHE A 62 -10.93 -10.49 10.61
N THR A 63 -10.34 -10.90 11.73
CA THR A 63 -9.25 -10.13 12.36
C THR A 63 -8.05 -10.00 11.43
N ASP A 64 -7.64 -11.10 10.77
CA ASP A 64 -6.52 -11.06 9.85
C ASP A 64 -6.85 -10.25 8.60
N ALA A 65 -8.06 -10.42 8.07
CA ALA A 65 -8.50 -9.65 6.91
C ALA A 65 -8.52 -8.15 7.21
N PHE A 66 -9.00 -7.78 8.39
CA PHE A 66 -9.01 -6.39 8.83
C PHE A 66 -7.59 -5.84 8.94
N ALA A 67 -6.68 -6.62 9.56
CA ALA A 67 -5.29 -6.18 9.73
C ALA A 67 -4.61 -5.95 8.39
N PHE A 68 -4.73 -6.90 7.47
CA PHE A 68 -4.10 -6.79 6.15
C PHE A 68 -4.74 -5.66 5.34
N GLY A 69 -6.06 -5.55 5.36
CA GLY A 69 -6.77 -4.47 4.68
C GLY A 69 -6.37 -3.11 5.22
N PHE A 70 -6.26 -2.99 6.54
CA PHE A 70 -5.83 -1.75 7.19
C PHE A 70 -4.43 -1.35 6.75
N LEU A 71 -3.49 -2.31 6.73
CA LEU A 71 -2.12 -2.02 6.30
C LEU A 71 -2.07 -1.51 4.87
N HIS A 72 -2.80 -2.16 3.96
CA HIS A 72 -2.85 -1.72 2.56
C HIS A 72 -3.55 -0.37 2.40
N THR A 73 -4.59 -0.13 3.17
CA THR A 73 -5.27 1.17 3.17
C THR A 73 -4.32 2.27 3.65
N MET A 74 -3.53 2.01 4.70
CA MET A 74 -2.55 2.96 5.20
C MET A 74 -1.51 3.29 4.14
N VAL A 75 -0.99 2.27 3.44
CA VAL A 75 -0.03 2.49 2.36
C VAL A 75 -0.64 3.38 1.28
N ALA A 76 -1.87 3.10 0.86
CA ALA A 76 -2.54 3.89 -0.16
C ALA A 76 -2.73 5.35 0.28
N VAL A 77 -3.21 5.56 1.50
CA VAL A 77 -3.45 6.91 2.02
C VAL A 77 -2.15 7.69 2.14
N VAL A 78 -1.12 7.09 2.73
CA VAL A 78 0.18 7.74 2.90
C VAL A 78 0.77 8.07 1.53
N MET A 79 0.72 7.13 0.59
CA MET A 79 1.25 7.31 -0.75
C MET A 79 0.56 8.47 -1.46
N LEU A 80 -0.77 8.50 -1.47
CA LEU A 80 -1.54 9.58 -2.10
C LEU A 80 -1.25 10.92 -1.45
N THR A 81 -1.17 10.95 -0.12
CA THR A 81 -0.87 12.18 0.62
C THR A 81 0.50 12.72 0.23
N LEU A 82 1.53 11.87 0.22
CA LEU A 82 2.89 12.29 -0.11
C LEU A 82 2.96 12.81 -1.54
N VAL A 83 2.35 12.12 -2.48
CA VAL A 83 2.40 12.50 -3.90
C VAL A 83 1.66 13.81 -4.13
N HIS A 84 0.48 13.98 -3.53
CA HIS A 84 -0.29 15.21 -3.67
C HIS A 84 0.40 16.40 -3.01
N LEU A 85 0.98 16.20 -1.82
CA LEU A 85 1.72 17.27 -1.15
C LEU A 85 2.93 17.70 -1.97
N SER A 86 3.65 16.75 -2.54
CA SER A 86 4.83 17.08 -3.36
C SER A 86 4.42 17.89 -4.60
N LYS A 87 3.31 17.51 -5.24
CA LYS A 87 2.79 18.24 -6.40
C LYS A 87 2.40 19.65 -6.02
N LYS A 88 1.73 19.83 -4.88
CA LYS A 88 1.30 21.12 -4.40
C LYS A 88 2.49 22.04 -4.09
N ILE A 89 3.54 21.48 -3.48
CA ILE A 89 4.75 22.23 -3.14
C ILE A 89 5.46 22.67 -4.42
N GLU A 90 5.59 21.78 -5.41
CA GLU A 90 6.27 22.09 -6.66
C GLU A 90 5.53 23.11 -7.51
N ASN A 91 4.19 23.16 -7.40
CA ASN A 91 3.37 24.10 -8.17
C ASN A 91 3.28 25.49 -7.54
N LYS A 92 3.86 25.69 -6.37
CA LYS A 92 3.91 27.01 -5.77
C LYS A 92 4.86 27.92 -6.54
N PRO A 93 4.43 29.15 -6.83
CA PRO A 93 5.32 30.12 -7.50
C PRO A 93 6.48 30.53 -6.62
#